data_85e0a7415d79230066177448cc7b8c1f
#
_entry.id   85e0a7415d79230066177448cc7b8c1f
#
_cell.length_a   1.000
_cell.length_b   1.000
_cell.length_c   1.000
_cell.angle_alpha   90.00
_cell.angle_beta   90.00
_cell.angle_gamma   90.00
#
_symmetry.space_group_name_H-M   'P 1'
#
loop_
_entity.id
_entity.type
_entity.pdbx_description
1 polymer ?
#
loop_
_entity_poly.entity_id
_entity_poly.type
_entity_poly.pdbx_seq_one_letter_code
_entity_poly.pdbx_strand_id
1 'polypeptide(L)'
;DVYKRQTLHGADIGQSRAHGELTRELPVNQVVFAAPVTPDDQPLPFFAPGSLYSYCRYDASTARVRLTAKLPEAGWSLSLYSPKGENFYYVAGTDERETNVRLVLVPPGNVFVDSAATNAPEAGPVIPEIRVPDANGLAILRTPIKGFAYQRRADERRGSFRCAALR
;
A
#
# COMPACT_ATOMS: atom_id res chain seq x y z
N ASP A 1 20.44 -22.19 19.13
CA ASP A 1 19.47 -21.28 18.51
C ASP A 1 20.01 -19.89 18.17
N VAL A 2 21.30 -19.69 18.26
CA VAL A 2 21.99 -18.50 17.82
C VAL A 2 21.88 -18.34 16.29
N TYR A 3 21.85 -19.42 15.52
CA TYR A 3 21.73 -19.39 14.07
C TYR A 3 20.35 -18.93 13.58
N LYS A 4 19.27 -19.23 14.27
CA LYS A 4 17.94 -18.74 13.92
C LYS A 4 17.77 -17.24 14.12
N ARG A 5 18.41 -16.67 15.16
CA ARG A 5 18.37 -15.24 15.41
C ARG A 5 19.17 -14.44 14.38
N GLN A 6 20.30 -14.99 13.91
CA GLN A 6 21.13 -14.30 12.92
C GLN A 6 20.50 -14.27 11.53
N THR A 7 19.82 -15.32 11.11
CA THR A 7 19.12 -15.38 9.82
C THR A 7 17.89 -14.46 9.78
N LEU A 8 17.13 -14.36 10.86
CA LEU A 8 15.98 -13.45 10.95
C LEU A 8 16.43 -11.98 10.95
N HIS A 9 17.49 -11.64 11.65
CA HIS A 9 18.00 -10.29 11.70
C HIS A 9 18.59 -9.81 10.36
N GLY A 10 19.26 -10.69 9.65
CA GLY A 10 19.80 -10.40 8.33
C GLY A 10 18.71 -10.19 7.27
N ALA A 11 17.62 -10.97 7.34
CA ALA A 11 16.47 -10.83 6.46
C ALA A 11 15.73 -9.50 6.70
N ASP A 12 15.53 -9.12 7.95
CA ASP A 12 14.86 -7.85 8.33
C ASP A 12 15.66 -6.63 7.87
N ILE A 13 16.98 -6.65 8.02
CA ILE A 13 17.85 -5.56 7.57
C ILE A 13 17.84 -5.44 6.05
N GLY A 14 17.90 -6.55 5.33
CA GLY A 14 17.84 -6.58 3.86
C GLY A 14 16.52 -6.08 3.33
N GLN A 15 15.41 -6.49 3.93
CA GLN A 15 14.06 -6.04 3.57
C GLN A 15 13.87 -4.54 3.85
N SER A 16 14.29 -4.05 4.98
CA SER A 16 14.24 -2.64 5.35
C SER A 16 15.04 -1.76 4.40
N ARG A 17 16.23 -2.21 3.98
CA ARG A 17 17.07 -1.51 3.01
C ARG A 17 16.41 -1.47 1.62
N ALA A 18 15.87 -2.59 1.14
CA ALA A 18 15.19 -2.67 -0.15
C ALA A 18 13.95 -1.77 -0.18
N HIS A 19 13.16 -1.71 0.90
CA HIS A 19 12.05 -0.77 1.04
C HIS A 19 12.52 0.68 0.96
N GLY A 20 13.61 1.03 1.62
CA GLY A 20 14.17 2.37 1.59
C GLY A 20 14.66 2.79 0.21
N GLU A 21 15.29 1.88 -0.53
CA GLU A 21 15.76 2.12 -1.90
C GLU A 21 14.58 2.32 -2.87
N LEU A 22 13.60 1.42 -2.85
CA LEU A 22 12.38 1.53 -3.66
C LEU A 22 11.64 2.83 -3.36
N THR A 23 11.44 3.16 -2.10
CA THR A 23 10.69 4.34 -1.68
C THR A 23 11.35 5.64 -2.15
N ARG A 24 12.67 5.72 -2.20
CA ARG A 24 13.38 6.90 -2.67
C ARG A 24 13.16 7.20 -4.15
N GLU A 25 12.95 6.18 -4.96
CA GLU A 25 12.75 6.33 -6.42
C GLU A 25 11.32 6.68 -6.79
N LEU A 26 10.36 6.51 -5.88
CA LEU A 26 8.95 6.75 -6.14
C LEU A 26 8.56 8.21 -5.93
N PRO A 27 7.67 8.76 -6.78
CA PRO A 27 7.06 10.06 -6.54
C PRO A 27 6.17 10.02 -5.30
N VAL A 28 6.01 11.16 -4.63
CA VAL A 28 5.19 11.28 -3.42
C VAL A 28 3.72 11.45 -3.79
N ASN A 29 2.84 10.71 -3.11
CA ASN A 29 1.39 10.78 -3.25
C ASN A 29 0.89 10.58 -4.70
N GLN A 30 1.58 9.71 -5.43
CA GLN A 30 1.22 9.31 -6.78
C GLN A 30 1.36 7.80 -6.93
N VAL A 31 0.47 7.18 -7.69
CA VAL A 31 0.55 5.75 -7.98
C VAL A 31 1.50 5.49 -9.14
N VAL A 32 2.38 4.53 -8.96
CA VAL A 32 3.24 3.98 -10.01
C VAL A 32 2.83 2.54 -10.28
N PHE A 33 2.48 2.25 -11.53
CA PHE A 33 2.12 0.90 -11.97
C PHE A 33 3.37 0.21 -12.50
N ALA A 34 3.92 -0.71 -11.72
CA ALA A 34 5.14 -1.42 -12.09
C ALA A 34 4.89 -2.49 -13.17
N ALA A 35 5.92 -2.77 -13.94
CA ALA A 35 5.97 -3.91 -14.86
C ALA A 35 5.93 -5.23 -14.07
N PRO A 36 5.58 -6.37 -14.72
CA PRO A 36 5.62 -7.67 -14.07
C PRO A 36 6.98 -7.96 -13.44
N VAL A 37 6.96 -8.54 -12.25
CA VAL A 37 8.17 -8.95 -11.53
C VAL A 37 8.76 -10.19 -12.20
N THR A 38 10.05 -10.17 -12.48
CA THR A 38 10.80 -11.32 -12.96
C THR A 38 11.78 -11.81 -11.89
N PRO A 39 12.28 -13.06 -11.97
CA PRO A 39 13.26 -13.54 -10.99
C PRO A 39 14.51 -12.68 -10.91
N ASP A 40 14.89 -12.04 -12.01
CA ASP A 40 16.11 -11.22 -12.11
C ASP A 40 15.86 -9.74 -11.77
N ASP A 41 14.60 -9.33 -11.72
CA ASP A 41 14.21 -7.94 -11.44
C ASP A 41 13.09 -7.91 -10.38
N GLN A 42 13.51 -7.99 -9.13
CA GLN A 42 12.64 -7.90 -7.97
C GLN A 42 13.00 -6.69 -7.12
N PRO A 43 12.18 -5.63 -7.13
CA PRO A 43 12.45 -4.44 -6.33
C PRO A 43 12.42 -4.70 -4.83
N LEU A 44 11.66 -5.69 -4.38
CA LEU A 44 11.64 -6.17 -3.00
C LEU A 44 11.81 -7.68 -2.95
N PRO A 45 12.49 -8.23 -1.92
CA PRO A 45 12.61 -9.67 -1.76
C PRO A 45 11.23 -10.31 -1.53
N PHE A 46 11.06 -11.53 -2.00
CA PHE A 46 9.86 -12.35 -1.86
C PHE A 46 8.61 -11.86 -2.61
N PHE A 47 8.76 -11.06 -3.65
CA PHE A 47 7.65 -10.80 -4.54
C PHE A 47 7.25 -12.08 -5.28
N ALA A 48 5.94 -12.36 -5.29
CA ALA A 48 5.44 -13.52 -5.99
C ALA A 48 5.59 -13.34 -7.51
N PRO A 49 6.28 -14.24 -8.20
CA PRO A 49 6.23 -14.28 -9.66
C PRO A 49 4.78 -14.51 -10.09
N GLY A 50 4.38 -13.90 -11.18
CA GLY A 50 3.00 -13.98 -11.64
C GLY A 50 2.04 -13.00 -10.94
N SER A 51 2.57 -11.94 -10.36
CA SER A 51 1.79 -10.81 -9.83
C SER A 51 2.26 -9.49 -10.42
N LEU A 52 1.32 -8.56 -10.55
CA LEU A 52 1.60 -7.15 -10.83
C LEU A 52 1.57 -6.37 -9.52
N TYR A 53 2.42 -5.38 -9.42
CA TYR A 53 2.51 -4.52 -8.25
C TYR A 53 2.32 -3.06 -8.64
N SER A 54 1.62 -2.33 -7.81
CA SER A 54 1.44 -0.89 -7.94
C SER A 54 1.80 -0.25 -6.62
N TYR A 55 2.51 0.87 -6.67
CA TYR A 55 3.08 1.51 -5.50
C TYR A 55 2.57 2.92 -5.32
N CYS A 56 2.38 3.33 -4.08
CA CYS A 56 2.26 4.73 -3.71
C CYS A 56 3.16 5.01 -2.49
N ARG A 57 4.15 5.86 -2.69
CA ARG A 57 4.87 6.47 -1.58
C ARG A 57 3.99 7.57 -1.00
N TYR A 58 3.37 7.33 0.15
CA TYR A 58 2.55 8.33 0.78
C TYR A 58 3.37 9.21 1.73
N ASP A 59 2.98 10.48 1.80
CA ASP A 59 3.47 11.44 2.79
C ASP A 59 2.28 12.23 3.33
N ALA A 60 1.93 11.94 4.59
CA ALA A 60 0.82 12.56 5.31
C ALA A 60 1.30 13.68 6.26
N SER A 61 2.55 14.13 6.17
CA SER A 61 3.12 15.11 7.09
C SER A 61 2.51 16.52 6.95
N THR A 62 2.08 16.90 5.75
CA THR A 62 1.52 18.22 5.47
C THR A 62 0.03 18.21 5.13
N ALA A 63 -0.48 17.08 4.69
CA ALA A 63 -1.90 16.90 4.34
C ALA A 63 -2.28 15.43 4.53
N ARG A 64 -3.55 15.18 4.83
CA ARG A 64 -4.09 13.83 4.83
C ARG A 64 -3.99 13.23 3.43
N VAL A 65 -3.79 11.91 3.34
CA VAL A 65 -3.66 11.20 2.07
C VAL A 65 -4.84 10.26 1.90
N ARG A 66 -5.56 10.38 0.80
CA ARG A 66 -6.63 9.45 0.43
C ARG A 66 -6.07 8.31 -0.40
N LEU A 67 -6.37 7.09 0.01
CA LEU A 67 -6.15 5.87 -0.76
C LEU A 67 -7.48 5.24 -1.16
N THR A 68 -7.62 4.92 -2.43
CA THR A 68 -8.76 4.16 -2.94
C THR A 68 -8.29 3.03 -3.85
N ALA A 69 -8.89 1.87 -3.73
CA ALA A 69 -8.64 0.72 -4.59
C ALA A 69 -9.86 -0.18 -4.66
N LYS A 70 -10.01 -0.88 -5.77
CA LYS A 70 -11.00 -1.95 -5.93
C LYS A 70 -10.29 -3.28 -5.98
N LEU A 71 -10.69 -4.20 -5.11
CA LEU A 71 -10.18 -5.57 -5.05
C LEU A 71 -11.30 -6.49 -5.56
N PRO A 72 -11.30 -6.83 -6.87
CA PRO A 72 -12.45 -7.50 -7.45
C PRO A 72 -12.63 -8.97 -7.05
N GLU A 73 -11.54 -9.64 -6.66
CA GLU A 73 -11.55 -11.07 -6.34
C GLU A 73 -10.37 -11.47 -5.47
N ALA A 74 -10.30 -12.74 -5.09
CA ALA A 74 -9.17 -13.30 -4.36
C ALA A 74 -7.85 -13.15 -5.14
N GLY A 75 -6.77 -12.98 -4.42
CA GLY A 75 -5.42 -12.71 -4.96
C GLY A 75 -5.07 -11.24 -5.05
N TRP A 76 -6.05 -10.35 -5.09
CA TRP A 76 -5.85 -8.92 -4.94
C TRP A 76 -5.65 -8.55 -3.47
N SER A 77 -4.72 -7.66 -3.19
CA SER A 77 -4.50 -7.16 -1.83
C SER A 77 -3.92 -5.76 -1.83
N LEU A 78 -4.25 -5.00 -0.79
CA LEU A 78 -3.63 -3.71 -0.50
C LEU A 78 -2.93 -3.81 0.86
N SER A 79 -1.67 -3.43 0.89
CA SER A 79 -0.83 -3.46 2.07
C SER A 79 -0.19 -2.10 2.29
N LEU A 80 -0.11 -1.68 3.55
CA LEU A 80 0.58 -0.46 3.96
C LEU A 80 1.79 -0.82 4.82
N TYR A 81 2.90 -0.17 4.54
CA TYR A 81 4.18 -0.41 5.21
C TYR A 81 4.77 0.89 5.76
N SER A 82 5.38 0.79 6.93
CA SER A 82 6.23 1.85 7.48
C SER A 82 7.51 2.02 6.67
N PRO A 83 8.29 3.10 6.85
CA PRO A 83 9.59 3.27 6.20
C PRO A 83 10.59 2.16 6.51
N LYS A 84 10.40 1.45 7.62
CA LYS A 84 11.21 0.29 8.01
C LYS A 84 10.78 -1.01 7.36
N GLY A 85 9.70 -0.99 6.56
CA GLY A 85 9.16 -2.18 5.91
C GLY A 85 8.21 -3.00 6.80
N GLU A 86 7.75 -2.46 7.93
CA GLU A 86 6.78 -3.11 8.80
C GLU A 86 5.37 -2.94 8.23
N ASN A 87 4.66 -4.04 8.03
CA ASN A 87 3.26 -4.03 7.60
C ASN A 87 2.36 -3.64 8.77
N PHE A 88 1.56 -2.59 8.62
CA PHE A 88 0.61 -2.15 9.64
C PHE A 88 -0.85 -2.18 9.19
N TYR A 89 -1.12 -2.42 7.92
CA TYR A 89 -2.46 -2.56 7.36
C TYR A 89 -2.46 -3.52 6.19
N TYR A 90 -3.45 -4.40 6.15
CA TYR A 90 -3.62 -5.37 5.07
C TYR A 90 -5.11 -5.64 4.83
N VAL A 91 -5.51 -5.62 3.58
CA VAL A 91 -6.85 -6.05 3.13
C VAL A 91 -6.71 -6.88 1.87
N ALA A 92 -7.41 -8.01 1.85
CA ALA A 92 -7.45 -8.92 0.69
C ALA A 92 -8.83 -8.89 0.02
N GLY A 93 -8.82 -9.05 -1.30
CA GLY A 93 -10.04 -9.30 -2.05
C GLY A 93 -10.59 -10.70 -1.79
N THR A 94 -11.86 -10.89 -2.05
CA THR A 94 -12.55 -12.17 -1.95
C THR A 94 -13.30 -12.48 -3.25
N ASP A 95 -13.60 -13.76 -3.49
CA ASP A 95 -14.37 -14.17 -4.66
C ASP A 95 -15.89 -13.97 -4.50
N GLU A 96 -16.32 -13.67 -3.28
CA GLU A 96 -17.75 -13.48 -2.97
C GLU A 96 -18.29 -12.16 -3.49
N ARG A 97 -17.47 -11.10 -3.39
CA ARG A 97 -17.84 -9.76 -3.84
C ARG A 97 -16.62 -8.87 -4.01
N GLU A 98 -16.74 -7.85 -4.85
CA GLU A 98 -15.74 -6.80 -4.96
C GLU A 98 -15.60 -6.05 -3.64
N THR A 99 -14.37 -5.89 -3.17
CA THR A 99 -14.04 -5.11 -1.99
C THR A 99 -13.58 -3.72 -2.42
N ASN A 100 -14.33 -2.70 -2.03
CA ASN A 100 -13.96 -1.30 -2.27
C ASN A 100 -13.21 -0.77 -1.06
N VAL A 101 -11.94 -0.44 -1.25
CA VAL A 101 -11.10 0.14 -0.21
C VAL A 101 -11.11 1.65 -0.35
N ARG A 102 -11.45 2.34 0.73
CA ARG A 102 -11.36 3.80 0.86
C ARG A 102 -10.77 4.12 2.21
N LEU A 103 -9.63 4.77 2.23
CA LEU A 103 -8.90 5.11 3.45
C LEU A 103 -8.43 6.55 3.38
N VAL A 104 -8.39 7.19 4.54
CA VAL A 104 -7.69 8.46 4.73
C VAL A 104 -6.57 8.22 5.74
N LEU A 105 -5.33 8.47 5.32
CA LEU A 105 -4.15 8.34 6.17
C LEU A 105 -3.92 9.65 6.91
N VAL A 106 -3.81 9.55 8.22
CA VAL A 106 -3.64 10.67 9.15
C VAL A 106 -2.28 10.53 9.83
N PRO A 107 -1.51 11.62 9.99
CA PRO A 107 -0.19 11.56 10.63
C PRO A 107 -0.26 11.14 12.10
N PRO A 108 0.82 10.55 12.65
CA PRO A 108 0.84 10.15 14.04
C PRO A 108 0.81 11.35 14.98
N GLY A 109 0.22 11.16 16.16
CA GLY A 109 0.39 12.06 17.31
C GLY A 109 -0.35 13.40 17.28
N ASN A 110 -1.14 13.71 16.25
CA ASN A 110 -1.80 15.00 16.12
C ASN A 110 -3.25 14.95 16.64
N VAL A 111 -3.41 15.12 17.96
CA VAL A 111 -4.72 15.10 18.65
C VAL A 111 -5.64 16.24 18.20
N PHE A 112 -5.07 17.33 17.69
CA PHE A 112 -5.84 18.52 17.30
C PHE A 112 -6.56 18.38 15.94
N VAL A 113 -6.11 17.47 15.08
CA VAL A 113 -6.75 17.19 13.79
C VAL A 113 -8.07 16.44 13.99
N ASP A 114 -8.15 15.60 15.00
CA ASP A 114 -9.34 14.81 15.31
C ASP A 114 -10.50 15.69 15.82
N SER A 115 -10.20 16.77 16.55
CA SER A 115 -11.24 17.65 17.09
C SER A 115 -11.87 18.59 16.06
N ALA A 116 -11.15 18.91 14.98
CA ALA A 116 -11.70 19.70 13.89
C ALA A 116 -12.57 18.87 12.93
N ALA A 117 -12.30 17.58 12.80
CA ALA A 117 -13.07 16.66 11.96
C ALA A 117 -14.42 16.26 12.59
N THR A 118 -14.54 16.28 13.92
CA THR A 118 -15.74 15.88 14.65
C THR A 118 -16.86 16.93 14.67
N ASN A 119 -16.59 18.16 14.26
CA ASN A 119 -17.57 19.26 14.34
C ASN A 119 -18.22 19.64 13.00
N ALA A 120 -17.90 18.98 11.91
CA ALA A 120 -18.57 19.18 10.64
C ALA A 120 -19.70 18.16 10.50
N PRO A 121 -20.96 18.58 10.31
CA PRO A 121 -22.04 17.66 9.97
C PRO A 121 -21.79 17.14 8.55
N GLU A 122 -21.07 16.05 8.42
CA GLU A 122 -20.87 15.41 7.13
C GLU A 122 -22.12 14.64 6.75
N ALA A 123 -22.88 15.20 5.81
CA ALA A 123 -23.88 14.48 5.06
C ALA A 123 -23.17 13.61 4.01
N GLY A 124 -22.67 12.42 4.40
CA GLY A 124 -22.02 11.49 3.49
C GLY A 124 -21.51 10.23 4.19
N PRO A 125 -21.11 9.19 3.42
CA PRO A 125 -20.55 7.99 4.01
C PRO A 125 -19.22 8.33 4.71
N VAL A 126 -19.10 7.89 5.96
CA VAL A 126 -17.88 8.07 6.77
C VAL A 126 -16.74 7.26 6.10
N ILE A 127 -15.70 7.95 5.66
CA ILE A 127 -14.48 7.30 5.16
C ILE A 127 -13.60 6.98 6.36
N PRO A 128 -13.19 5.71 6.55
CA PRO A 128 -12.32 5.35 7.66
C PRO A 128 -11.00 6.12 7.63
N GLU A 129 -10.64 6.71 8.75
CA GLU A 129 -9.33 7.32 8.96
C GLU A 129 -8.42 6.34 9.65
N ILE A 130 -7.20 6.20 9.13
CA ILE A 130 -6.15 5.37 9.72
C ILE A 130 -5.00 6.27 10.14
N ARG A 131 -4.70 6.21 11.43
CA ARG A 131 -3.52 6.86 11.97
C ARG A 131 -2.30 6.01 11.61
N VAL A 132 -1.44 6.57 10.77
CA VAL A 132 -0.22 5.87 10.35
C VAL A 132 0.86 5.94 11.45
N PRO A 133 1.71 4.89 11.59
CA PRO A 133 2.78 4.90 12.59
C PRO A 133 3.86 5.95 12.32
N ASP A 134 4.12 6.21 11.03
CA ASP A 134 5.03 7.26 10.55
C ASP A 134 4.29 8.10 9.50
N ALA A 135 4.62 9.38 9.42
CA ALA A 135 3.95 10.31 8.49
C ALA A 135 4.12 9.89 7.02
N ASN A 136 5.18 9.17 6.69
CA ASN A 136 5.46 8.63 5.37
C ASN A 136 5.53 7.10 5.40
N GLY A 137 5.40 6.49 4.24
CA GLY A 137 5.46 5.06 4.07
C GLY A 137 5.12 4.62 2.65
N LEU A 138 4.82 3.36 2.49
CA LEU A 138 4.58 2.74 1.20
C LEU A 138 3.26 1.96 1.21
N ALA A 139 2.41 2.24 0.22
CA ALA A 139 1.23 1.44 -0.08
C ALA A 139 1.52 0.56 -1.30
N ILE A 140 1.19 -0.71 -1.22
CA ILE A 140 1.39 -1.68 -2.31
C ILE A 140 0.07 -2.36 -2.64
N LEU A 141 -0.37 -2.23 -3.89
CA LEU A 141 -1.45 -3.02 -4.46
C LEU A 141 -0.86 -4.21 -5.20
N ARG A 142 -1.21 -5.41 -4.78
CA ARG A 142 -0.89 -6.65 -5.47
C ARG A 142 -2.06 -7.08 -6.34
N THR A 143 -1.77 -7.38 -7.61
CA THR A 143 -2.75 -7.85 -8.59
C THR A 143 -2.29 -9.20 -9.14
N PRO A 144 -3.08 -10.28 -9.04
CA PRO A 144 -2.68 -11.59 -9.56
C PRO A 144 -2.67 -11.60 -11.08
N ILE A 145 -1.76 -12.37 -11.68
CA ILE A 145 -1.76 -12.72 -13.08
C ILE A 145 -2.26 -14.17 -13.20
N LYS A 146 -3.49 -14.33 -13.71
CA LYS A 146 -4.13 -15.64 -13.90
C LYS A 146 -4.12 -16.05 -15.38
N GLY A 147 -2.96 -15.94 -16.03
CA GLY A 147 -2.82 -16.20 -17.48
C GLY A 147 -2.89 -14.93 -18.32
N PHE A 148 -2.50 -15.06 -19.59
CA PHE A 148 -2.30 -13.94 -20.51
C PHE A 148 -3.56 -13.12 -20.80
N ALA A 149 -4.69 -13.81 -20.99
CA ALA A 149 -5.97 -13.14 -21.25
C ALA A 149 -6.47 -12.34 -20.03
N TYR A 150 -6.15 -12.79 -18.84
CA TYR A 150 -6.50 -12.12 -17.59
C TYR A 150 -5.63 -10.89 -17.33
N GLN A 151 -4.36 -10.93 -17.73
CA GLN A 151 -3.39 -9.89 -17.45
C GLN A 151 -3.82 -8.51 -17.94
N ARG A 152 -4.37 -8.42 -19.15
CA ARG A 152 -4.87 -7.15 -19.69
C ARG A 152 -5.99 -6.56 -18.85
N ARG A 153 -6.96 -7.40 -18.45
CA ARG A 153 -8.06 -6.98 -17.58
C ARG A 153 -7.59 -6.58 -16.19
N ALA A 154 -6.64 -7.31 -15.64
CA ALA A 154 -6.02 -7.00 -14.36
C ALA A 154 -5.28 -5.66 -14.41
N ASP A 155 -4.56 -5.40 -15.49
CA ASP A 155 -3.84 -4.15 -15.70
C ASP A 155 -4.79 -2.95 -15.81
N GLU A 156 -5.90 -3.09 -16.52
CA GLU A 156 -6.95 -2.07 -16.57
C GLU A 156 -7.59 -1.83 -15.18
N ARG A 157 -7.90 -2.89 -14.45
CA ARG A 157 -8.57 -2.81 -13.14
C ARG A 157 -7.68 -2.24 -12.04
N ARG A 158 -6.38 -2.48 -12.06
CA ARG A 158 -5.45 -1.87 -11.09
C ARG A 158 -5.39 -0.34 -11.21
N GLY A 159 -5.83 0.22 -12.33
CA GLY A 159 -6.00 1.66 -12.51
C GLY A 159 -7.01 2.30 -11.56
N SER A 160 -7.82 1.51 -10.84
CA SER A 160 -8.68 2.01 -9.75
C SER A 160 -7.89 2.46 -8.52
N PHE A 161 -6.65 2.01 -8.38
CA PHE A 161 -5.78 2.40 -7.28
C PHE A 161 -5.37 3.86 -7.42
N ARG A 162 -5.76 4.65 -6.44
CA ARG A 162 -5.47 6.09 -6.40
C ARG A 162 -4.89 6.45 -5.05
N CYS A 163 -3.99 7.41 -5.09
CA CYS A 163 -3.30 7.92 -3.93
C CYS A 163 -3.12 9.43 -4.14
N ALA A 164 -3.70 10.24 -3.29
CA ALA A 164 -3.67 11.68 -3.44
C ALA A 164 -3.72 12.39 -2.11
N ALA A 165 -2.96 13.48 -1.98
CA ALA A 165 -3.07 14.39 -0.86
C ALA A 165 -4.42 15.11 -0.90
N LEU A 166 -5.08 15.20 0.25
CA LEU A 166 -6.29 15.99 0.44
C LEU A 166 -5.89 17.45 0.71
N ARG A 167 -6.43 18.35 -0.08
CA ARG A 167 -6.23 19.80 0.09
C ARG A 167 -7.36 20.40 0.92
#